data_ea2ffa7c4c58c1f85a6e858dbdf4b3ed
#
_entry.id   ea2ffa7c4c58c1f85a6e858dbdf4b3ed
#
_cell.length_a   1.000
_cell.length_b   1.000
_cell.length_c   1.000
_cell.angle_alpha   90.00
_cell.angle_beta   90.00
_cell.angle_gamma   90.00
#
_symmetry.space_group_name_H-M   'P 1'
#
loop_
_entity.id
_entity.type
_entity.pdbx_description
1 polymer ?
#
loop_
_entity_poly.entity_id
_entity_poly.type
_entity_poly.pdbx_seq_one_letter_code
_entity_poly.pdbx_strand_id
1 'polypeptide(L)'
;MSEKLANKINDKIEKLPRFSQIADKALIAEKERSLSGEPSEDHGLHDPKFAKQILQMTNFTTYGFAGNRAGSFETEAFLGEDVLRGVLLAFSLREFVDRELHAYGLGKGEFWEHSMNCALSAWMIATKVAYDDLEMAFVAGLMHDIGKVILDEFLSEEREKFVDITSQGYVTPVEAERTIFGVDHAEIGAQVAAHWGFDEKISEAIRCHHEPELAVQDPDLVTIVHLADCISVSLGLATQEKSLIGLLSSDFSGLGL
;
A
#
# COMPACT_ATOMS: atom_id res chain seq x y z
N MET A 1 -3.09 -24.42 6.51
CA MET A 1 -2.26 -24.38 5.25
C MET A 1 -1.55 -25.72 5.06
N SER A 2 -1.55 -26.29 3.83
CA SER A 2 -0.72 -27.49 3.60
C SER A 2 0.76 -27.09 3.61
N GLU A 3 1.63 -27.93 4.19
CA GLU A 3 3.08 -27.70 4.22
C GLU A 3 3.66 -27.42 2.82
N LYS A 4 3.13 -28.09 1.81
CA LYS A 4 3.51 -27.89 0.41
C LYS A 4 3.19 -26.49 -0.13
N LEU A 5 2.07 -25.89 0.29
CA LEU A 5 1.68 -24.55 -0.13
C LEU A 5 2.52 -23.50 0.61
N ALA A 6 2.73 -23.69 1.92
CA ALA A 6 3.63 -22.82 2.70
C ALA A 6 5.01 -22.72 2.07
N ASN A 7 5.58 -23.88 1.70
CA ASN A 7 6.89 -23.92 1.04
C ASN A 7 6.89 -23.19 -0.31
N LYS A 8 5.83 -23.33 -1.12
CA LYS A 8 5.73 -22.61 -2.40
C LYS A 8 5.68 -21.07 -2.20
N ILE A 9 4.90 -20.61 -1.21
CA ILE A 9 4.79 -19.18 -0.90
C ILE A 9 6.14 -18.66 -0.40
N ASN A 10 6.77 -19.37 0.53
CA ASN A 10 8.10 -19.00 1.05
C ASN A 10 9.15 -18.96 -0.08
N ASP A 11 9.18 -19.99 -0.93
CA ASP A 11 10.06 -20.04 -2.11
C ASP A 11 9.85 -18.84 -3.04
N LYS A 12 8.61 -18.36 -3.15
CA LYS A 12 8.28 -17.19 -3.97
C LYS A 12 8.81 -15.91 -3.32
N ILE A 13 8.61 -15.75 -2.01
CA ILE A 13 9.11 -14.59 -1.25
C ILE A 13 10.64 -14.55 -1.30
N GLU A 14 11.32 -15.67 -1.10
CA GLU A 14 12.79 -15.75 -1.16
C GLU A 14 13.37 -15.39 -2.53
N LYS A 15 12.61 -15.63 -3.60
CA LYS A 15 12.99 -15.28 -4.98
C LYS A 15 12.66 -13.84 -5.37
N LEU A 16 11.99 -13.08 -4.52
CA LEU A 16 11.77 -11.67 -4.77
C LEU A 16 13.13 -10.94 -4.89
N PRO A 17 13.23 -9.97 -5.82
CA PRO A 17 14.43 -9.14 -5.87
C PRO A 17 14.60 -8.43 -4.53
N ARG A 18 15.83 -8.22 -4.10
CA ARG A 18 16.11 -7.43 -2.89
C ARG A 18 15.56 -6.02 -3.07
N PHE A 19 15.05 -5.43 -2.00
CA PHE A 19 14.48 -4.09 -2.06
C PHE A 19 15.46 -3.06 -2.66
N SER A 20 16.76 -3.12 -2.32
CA SER A 20 17.80 -2.29 -2.92
C SER A 20 17.87 -2.41 -4.45
N GLN A 21 17.65 -3.60 -5.02
CA GLN A 21 17.65 -3.80 -6.47
C GLN A 21 16.42 -3.19 -7.14
N ILE A 22 15.29 -3.14 -6.43
CA ILE A 22 14.07 -2.48 -6.90
C ILE A 22 14.30 -0.96 -6.90
N ALA A 23 14.84 -0.42 -5.80
CA ALA A 23 15.15 1.00 -5.65
C ALA A 23 16.19 1.47 -6.67
N ASP A 24 17.28 0.71 -6.87
CA ASP A 24 18.33 1.01 -7.86
C ASP A 24 17.77 1.08 -9.30
N LYS A 25 16.88 0.16 -9.67
CA LYS A 25 16.26 0.17 -11.00
C LYS A 25 15.38 1.42 -11.20
N ALA A 26 14.62 1.79 -10.19
CA ALA A 26 13.76 2.98 -10.25
C ALA A 26 14.60 4.26 -10.38
N LEU A 27 15.69 4.38 -9.62
CA LEU A 27 16.64 5.49 -9.71
C LEU A 27 17.34 5.55 -11.07
N ILE A 28 17.71 4.40 -11.66
CA ILE A 28 18.32 4.33 -13.00
C ILE A 28 17.29 4.73 -14.05
N ALA A 29 16.06 4.22 -14.00
CA ALA A 29 14.99 4.55 -14.94
C ALA A 29 14.66 6.05 -14.89
N GLU A 30 14.63 6.66 -13.70
CA GLU A 30 14.42 8.09 -13.53
C GLU A 30 15.58 8.91 -14.09
N LYS A 31 16.82 8.46 -13.86
CA LYS A 31 18.01 9.08 -14.43
C LYS A 31 18.05 9.00 -15.95
N GLU A 32 17.64 7.90 -16.56
CA GLU A 32 17.55 7.73 -18.01
C GLU A 32 16.46 8.63 -18.61
N ARG A 33 15.31 8.81 -17.92
CA ARG A 33 14.28 9.77 -18.31
C ARG A 33 14.76 11.22 -18.25
N SER A 34 15.53 11.56 -17.22
CA SER A 34 16.14 12.90 -17.06
C SER A 34 17.18 13.19 -18.14
N LEU A 35 17.91 12.17 -18.61
CA LEU A 35 18.92 12.31 -19.65
C LEU A 35 18.33 12.47 -21.06
N SER A 36 17.07 12.11 -21.27
CA SER A 36 16.42 12.17 -22.61
C SER A 36 15.86 13.54 -22.99
N GLY A 37 16.03 14.58 -22.19
CA GLY A 37 15.59 15.89 -22.62
C GLY A 37 15.46 17.03 -21.62
N GLU A 38 16.40 17.32 -20.79
CA GLU A 38 16.81 18.64 -20.25
C GLU A 38 17.60 18.44 -18.94
N PRO A 39 18.65 19.25 -18.68
CA PRO A 39 19.46 19.12 -17.49
C PRO A 39 18.70 19.68 -16.27
N SER A 40 18.28 18.85 -15.34
CA SER A 40 18.02 19.29 -13.99
C SER A 40 19.20 18.84 -13.12
N GLU A 41 19.94 19.79 -12.56
CA GLU A 41 21.01 19.54 -11.62
C GLU A 41 20.52 19.06 -10.25
N ASP A 42 19.20 18.84 -10.11
CA ASP A 42 18.55 18.48 -8.86
C ASP A 42 17.94 17.08 -8.95
N HIS A 43 18.30 16.22 -8.01
CA HIS A 43 17.98 14.79 -8.01
C HIS A 43 16.48 14.55 -7.76
N GLY A 44 15.68 14.55 -8.81
CA GLY A 44 14.30 14.01 -8.86
C GLY A 44 13.24 14.63 -7.94
N LEU A 45 13.58 14.92 -6.70
CA LEU A 45 12.69 15.45 -5.66
C LEU A 45 12.19 16.87 -5.95
N HIS A 46 13.00 17.70 -6.58
CA HIS A 46 12.67 19.09 -6.90
C HIS A 46 12.23 19.31 -8.36
N ASP A 47 12.08 18.22 -9.15
CA ASP A 47 11.60 18.36 -10.52
C ASP A 47 10.09 18.67 -10.55
N PRO A 48 9.66 19.82 -11.10
CA PRO A 48 8.26 20.17 -11.26
C PRO A 48 7.44 19.13 -12.03
N LYS A 49 8.07 18.40 -12.96
CA LYS A 49 7.42 17.33 -13.73
C LYS A 49 7.16 16.11 -12.86
N PHE A 50 8.09 15.78 -11.97
CA PHE A 50 7.95 14.69 -11.01
C PHE A 50 6.84 14.98 -9.98
N ALA A 51 6.85 16.16 -9.36
CA ALA A 51 5.78 16.60 -8.47
C ALA A 51 4.41 16.59 -9.15
N LYS A 52 4.34 17.03 -10.42
CA LYS A 52 3.11 16.96 -11.21
C LYS A 52 2.66 15.52 -11.49
N GLN A 53 3.60 14.61 -11.76
CA GLN A 53 3.28 13.18 -11.93
C GLN A 53 2.72 12.58 -10.64
N ILE A 54 3.34 12.86 -9.47
CA ILE A 54 2.82 12.45 -8.18
C ILE A 54 1.38 12.93 -8.00
N LEU A 55 1.13 14.21 -8.21
CA LEU A 55 -0.20 14.80 -8.08
C LEU A 55 -1.22 14.21 -9.06
N GLN A 56 -0.80 13.86 -10.27
CA GLN A 56 -1.66 13.21 -11.26
C GLN A 56 -1.94 11.75 -10.92
N MET A 57 -0.98 11.04 -10.33
CA MET A 57 -1.10 9.62 -9.99
C MET A 57 -1.92 9.38 -8.73
N THR A 58 -1.91 10.34 -7.82
CA THR A 58 -2.60 10.23 -6.55
C THR A 58 -4.04 10.74 -6.60
N ASN A 59 -4.56 11.16 -7.78
CA ASN A 59 -5.89 11.77 -7.88
C ASN A 59 -6.15 12.82 -6.77
N PHE A 60 -5.16 13.66 -6.47
CA PHE A 60 -5.23 14.66 -5.40
C PHE A 60 -6.48 15.57 -5.49
N THR A 61 -7.12 15.62 -6.67
CA THR A 61 -8.41 16.27 -6.86
C THR A 61 -9.52 15.63 -6.02
N THR A 62 -9.44 14.33 -5.71
CA THR A 62 -10.43 13.60 -4.91
C THR A 62 -10.39 14.04 -3.46
N TYR A 63 -9.22 14.46 -2.96
CA TYR A 63 -9.05 14.94 -1.58
C TYR A 63 -9.27 16.46 -1.41
N GLY A 64 -9.85 17.14 -2.40
CA GLY A 64 -10.18 18.57 -2.32
C GLY A 64 -9.00 19.50 -2.56
N PHE A 65 -7.83 19.00 -2.94
CA PHE A 65 -6.64 19.80 -3.27
C PHE A 65 -6.63 20.31 -4.73
N ALA A 66 -7.78 20.34 -5.39
CA ALA A 66 -7.97 20.88 -6.75
C ALA A 66 -7.81 22.40 -6.80
N GLY A 67 -6.65 22.90 -6.40
CA GLY A 67 -6.23 24.27 -6.66
C GLY A 67 -5.39 24.34 -7.93
N ASN A 68 -5.71 25.26 -8.83
CA ASN A 68 -5.06 25.50 -10.13
C ASN A 68 -3.58 25.95 -10.02
N ARG A 69 -2.85 25.65 -8.93
CA ARG A 69 -1.54 26.19 -8.58
C ARG A 69 -0.52 25.15 -8.10
N ALA A 70 -0.58 23.92 -8.57
CA ALA A 70 0.40 22.91 -8.20
C ALA A 70 1.74 23.12 -8.94
N GLY A 71 2.60 23.95 -8.39
CA GLY A 71 4.03 23.99 -8.69
C GLY A 71 4.79 23.04 -7.77
N SER A 72 5.98 22.58 -8.18
CA SER A 72 6.84 21.67 -7.39
C SER A 72 7.12 22.18 -5.98
N PHE A 73 7.36 23.48 -5.85
CA PHE A 73 7.66 24.15 -4.58
C PHE A 73 6.47 24.12 -3.59
N GLU A 74 5.24 24.15 -4.11
CA GLU A 74 4.04 24.06 -3.29
C GLU A 74 3.77 22.61 -2.82
N THR A 75 4.16 21.62 -3.61
CA THR A 75 4.03 20.19 -3.24
C THR A 75 5.03 19.81 -2.16
N GLU A 76 6.29 20.25 -2.27
CA GLU A 76 7.33 20.06 -1.26
C GLU A 76 6.99 20.78 0.05
N ALA A 77 6.55 22.04 -0.04
CA ALA A 77 6.10 22.80 1.13
C ALA A 77 4.87 22.18 1.82
N PHE A 78 4.07 21.42 1.07
CA PHE A 78 2.86 20.79 1.58
C PHE A 78 3.12 19.41 2.17
N LEU A 79 3.87 18.56 1.46
CA LEU A 79 4.10 17.15 1.86
C LEU A 79 5.26 16.99 2.86
N GLY A 80 6.22 17.91 2.85
CA GLY A 80 7.44 17.77 3.63
C GLY A 80 8.44 16.75 3.07
N GLU A 81 9.66 16.77 3.57
CA GLU A 81 10.77 15.92 3.10
C GLU A 81 10.50 14.42 3.36
N ASP A 82 9.89 14.11 4.50
CA ASP A 82 9.64 12.72 4.93
C ASP A 82 8.67 12.00 3.98
N VAL A 83 7.61 12.68 3.55
CA VAL A 83 6.65 12.09 2.59
C VAL A 83 7.26 11.96 1.21
N LEU A 84 8.14 12.87 0.81
CA LEU A 84 8.83 12.76 -0.47
C LEU A 84 9.69 11.50 -0.54
N ARG A 85 10.33 11.08 0.56
CA ARG A 85 11.05 9.80 0.63
C ARG A 85 10.11 8.61 0.44
N GLY A 86 8.96 8.62 1.13
CA GLY A 86 7.93 7.59 0.97
C GLY A 86 7.41 7.51 -0.47
N VAL A 87 7.24 8.63 -1.14
CA VAL A 87 6.82 8.69 -2.55
C VAL A 87 7.89 8.15 -3.48
N LEU A 88 9.18 8.41 -3.26
CA LEU A 88 10.27 7.80 -4.01
C LEU A 88 10.28 6.27 -3.85
N LEU A 89 10.04 5.80 -2.63
CA LEU A 89 9.85 4.39 -2.35
C LEU A 89 8.67 3.81 -3.15
N ALA A 90 7.55 4.51 -3.16
CA ALA A 90 6.37 4.11 -3.93
C ALA A 90 6.70 3.95 -5.41
N PHE A 91 7.40 4.91 -6.01
CA PHE A 91 7.83 4.79 -7.41
C PHE A 91 8.74 3.59 -7.66
N SER A 92 9.63 3.29 -6.71
CA SER A 92 10.48 2.10 -6.79
C SER A 92 9.68 0.82 -6.81
N LEU A 93 8.60 0.75 -6.05
CA LEU A 93 7.71 -0.41 -5.99
C LEU A 93 6.73 -0.48 -7.16
N ARG A 94 6.51 0.61 -7.90
CA ARG A 94 5.48 0.70 -8.92
C ARG A 94 5.53 -0.43 -9.93
N GLU A 95 6.69 -0.75 -10.49
CA GLU A 95 6.84 -1.84 -11.46
C GLU A 95 6.43 -3.20 -10.88
N PHE A 96 6.59 -3.36 -9.56
CA PHE A 96 6.22 -4.59 -8.87
C PHE A 96 4.73 -4.68 -8.60
N VAL A 97 4.07 -3.56 -8.31
CA VAL A 97 2.65 -3.50 -7.92
C VAL A 97 1.70 -3.10 -9.06
N ASP A 98 2.18 -2.42 -10.12
CA ASP A 98 1.37 -1.97 -11.27
C ASP A 98 1.09 -3.13 -12.23
N ARG A 99 0.33 -4.11 -11.74
CA ARG A 99 -0.11 -5.30 -12.50
C ARG A 99 -1.59 -5.56 -12.27
N GLU A 100 -2.17 -6.38 -13.13
CA GLU A 100 -3.49 -6.93 -12.88
C GLU A 100 -3.41 -8.00 -11.79
N LEU A 101 -4.35 -7.97 -10.84
CA LEU A 101 -4.54 -9.03 -9.85
C LEU A 101 -5.84 -9.76 -10.17
N HIS A 102 -5.72 -10.78 -11.02
CA HIS A 102 -6.86 -11.46 -11.64
C HIS A 102 -7.79 -12.13 -10.65
N ALA A 103 -7.27 -12.71 -9.58
CA ALA A 103 -8.07 -13.38 -8.57
C ALA A 103 -8.91 -12.39 -7.78
N TYR A 104 -8.36 -11.19 -7.52
CA TYR A 104 -9.04 -10.10 -6.83
C TYR A 104 -9.93 -9.25 -7.75
N GLY A 105 -9.93 -9.53 -9.07
CA GLY A 105 -10.71 -8.77 -10.04
C GLY A 105 -10.20 -7.35 -10.29
N LEU A 106 -8.91 -7.11 -10.03
CA LEU A 106 -8.28 -5.81 -10.17
C LEU A 106 -7.62 -5.66 -11.53
N GLY A 107 -8.02 -4.61 -12.25
CA GLY A 107 -7.39 -4.20 -13.49
C GLY A 107 -6.00 -3.57 -13.26
N LYS A 108 -5.29 -3.39 -14.37
CA LYS A 108 -3.96 -2.75 -14.32
C LYS A 108 -4.06 -1.35 -13.73
N GLY A 109 -3.22 -1.07 -12.75
CA GLY A 109 -3.13 0.23 -12.08
C GLY A 109 -4.07 0.38 -10.89
N GLU A 110 -5.15 -0.40 -10.76
CA GLU A 110 -6.12 -0.26 -9.66
C GLU A 110 -5.50 -0.57 -8.30
N PHE A 111 -4.68 -1.63 -8.23
CA PHE A 111 -3.97 -1.97 -7.01
C PHE A 111 -2.96 -0.88 -6.61
N TRP A 112 -2.23 -0.32 -7.57
CA TRP A 112 -1.34 0.81 -7.34
C TRP A 112 -2.09 2.04 -6.83
N GLU A 113 -3.22 2.37 -7.46
CA GLU A 113 -4.05 3.51 -7.07
C GLU A 113 -4.56 3.36 -5.63
N HIS A 114 -5.05 2.17 -5.26
CA HIS A 114 -5.46 1.85 -3.89
C HIS A 114 -4.31 2.02 -2.90
N SER A 115 -3.15 1.41 -3.17
CA SER A 115 -1.97 1.48 -2.29
C SER A 115 -1.52 2.93 -2.06
N MET A 116 -1.50 3.77 -3.10
CA MET A 116 -1.15 5.18 -2.98
C MET A 116 -2.19 5.97 -2.20
N ASN A 117 -3.47 5.71 -2.41
CA ASN A 117 -4.55 6.38 -1.67
C ASN A 117 -4.48 6.02 -0.17
N CYS A 118 -4.21 4.75 0.15
CA CYS A 118 -4.00 4.31 1.52
C CYS A 118 -2.76 4.97 2.15
N ALA A 119 -1.64 5.03 1.43
CA ALA A 119 -0.42 5.71 1.90
C ALA A 119 -0.65 7.19 2.25
N LEU A 120 -1.33 7.92 1.37
CA LEU A 120 -1.65 9.34 1.60
C LEU A 120 -2.64 9.52 2.74
N SER A 121 -3.66 8.67 2.84
CA SER A 121 -4.61 8.69 3.93
C SER A 121 -3.93 8.41 5.27
N ALA A 122 -3.03 7.43 5.32
CA ALA A 122 -2.23 7.10 6.50
C ALA A 122 -1.36 8.29 6.93
N TRP A 123 -0.67 8.93 6.00
CA TRP A 123 0.09 10.14 6.27
C TRP A 123 -0.79 11.28 6.80
N MET A 124 -1.96 11.52 6.20
CA MET A 124 -2.88 12.58 6.64
C MET A 124 -3.40 12.32 8.05
N ILE A 125 -3.77 11.08 8.36
CA ILE A 125 -4.21 10.68 9.69
C ILE A 125 -3.07 10.84 10.67
N ALA A 126 -1.87 10.31 10.37
CA ALA A 126 -0.67 10.44 11.19
C ALA A 126 -0.35 11.90 11.52
N THR A 127 -0.41 12.79 10.52
CA THR A 127 -0.24 14.24 10.71
C THR A 127 -1.31 14.80 11.67
N LYS A 128 -2.56 14.37 11.51
CA LYS A 128 -3.68 14.86 12.31
C LYS A 128 -3.58 14.44 13.78
N VAL A 129 -3.14 13.22 14.04
CA VAL A 129 -2.97 12.69 15.41
C VAL A 129 -1.60 12.97 16.00
N ALA A 130 -0.74 13.71 15.28
CA ALA A 130 0.64 14.02 15.68
C ALA A 130 1.48 12.76 15.96
N TYR A 131 1.34 11.74 15.11
CA TYR A 131 2.21 10.57 15.13
C TYR A 131 3.63 10.96 14.67
N ASP A 132 4.65 10.48 15.39
CA ASP A 132 6.01 11.01 15.28
C ASP A 132 6.70 10.68 13.94
N ASP A 133 6.40 9.53 13.33
CA ASP A 133 7.05 9.05 12.10
C ASP A 133 6.09 9.02 10.90
N LEU A 134 5.97 10.15 10.24
CA LEU A 134 5.07 10.32 9.09
C LEU A 134 5.49 9.49 7.87
N GLU A 135 6.81 9.29 7.68
CA GLU A 135 7.34 8.43 6.62
C GLU A 135 6.94 6.97 6.86
N MET A 136 7.07 6.49 8.09
CA MET A 136 6.66 5.14 8.47
C MET A 136 5.17 4.90 8.23
N ALA A 137 4.32 5.85 8.60
CA ALA A 137 2.87 5.77 8.36
C ALA A 137 2.55 5.69 6.85
N PHE A 138 3.21 6.52 6.03
CA PHE A 138 3.06 6.49 4.58
C PHE A 138 3.48 5.14 4.00
N VAL A 139 4.65 4.64 4.39
CA VAL A 139 5.20 3.37 3.88
C VAL A 139 4.35 2.18 4.31
N ALA A 140 3.90 2.15 5.56
CA ALA A 140 3.02 1.09 6.05
C ALA A 140 1.69 1.08 5.29
N GLY A 141 1.08 2.24 5.06
CA GLY A 141 -0.12 2.38 4.24
C GLY A 141 0.10 1.98 2.77
N LEU A 142 1.27 2.29 2.18
CA LEU A 142 1.61 1.89 0.82
C LEU A 142 1.68 0.37 0.68
N MET A 143 2.20 -0.30 1.69
CA MET A 143 2.54 -1.72 1.63
C MET A 143 1.51 -2.65 2.29
N HIS A 144 0.46 -2.12 2.92
CA HIS A 144 -0.47 -2.92 3.73
C HIS A 144 -1.00 -4.16 2.99
N ASP A 145 -1.23 -4.03 1.71
CA ASP A 145 -1.83 -5.04 0.82
C ASP A 145 -0.81 -5.78 -0.07
N ILE A 146 0.50 -5.55 0.10
CA ILE A 146 1.53 -6.11 -0.81
C ILE A 146 1.47 -7.63 -0.96
N GLY A 147 0.95 -8.32 0.04
CA GLY A 147 0.75 -9.78 0.02
C GLY A 147 -0.24 -10.25 -1.05
N LYS A 148 -1.19 -9.40 -1.48
CA LYS A 148 -2.11 -9.69 -2.58
C LYS A 148 -1.36 -9.98 -3.88
N VAL A 149 -0.25 -9.29 -4.11
CA VAL A 149 0.63 -9.50 -5.29
C VAL A 149 1.21 -10.91 -5.32
N ILE A 150 1.49 -11.48 -4.15
CA ILE A 150 2.01 -12.85 -4.03
C ILE A 150 0.88 -13.86 -4.11
N LEU A 151 -0.24 -13.61 -3.40
CA LEU A 151 -1.36 -14.55 -3.32
C LEU A 151 -2.14 -14.65 -4.62
N ASP A 152 -2.20 -13.61 -5.46
CA ASP A 152 -2.97 -13.60 -6.71
C ASP A 152 -2.64 -14.79 -7.61
N GLU A 153 -1.36 -15.16 -7.70
CA GLU A 153 -0.91 -16.30 -8.51
C GLU A 153 -1.49 -17.63 -8.00
N PHE A 154 -1.54 -17.81 -6.68
CA PHE A 154 -2.07 -19.03 -6.06
C PHE A 154 -3.60 -19.03 -6.05
N LEU A 155 -4.22 -17.87 -5.83
CA LEU A 155 -5.67 -17.70 -5.89
C LEU A 155 -6.21 -17.92 -7.32
N SER A 156 -5.40 -17.61 -8.34
CA SER A 156 -5.81 -17.82 -9.73
C SER A 156 -6.10 -19.30 -10.05
N GLU A 157 -5.42 -20.23 -9.37
CA GLU A 157 -5.70 -21.67 -9.45
C GLU A 157 -7.02 -22.06 -8.74
N GLU A 158 -7.45 -21.29 -7.73
CA GLU A 158 -8.64 -21.51 -6.89
C GLU A 158 -9.71 -20.41 -7.09
N ARG A 159 -9.63 -19.67 -8.19
CA ARG A 159 -10.41 -18.44 -8.44
C ARG A 159 -11.92 -18.67 -8.33
N GLU A 160 -12.43 -19.76 -8.90
CA GLU A 160 -13.87 -20.07 -8.85
C GLU A 160 -14.32 -20.19 -7.39
N LYS A 161 -13.57 -20.93 -6.58
CA LYS A 161 -13.86 -21.10 -5.16
C LYS A 161 -13.77 -19.79 -4.38
N PHE A 162 -12.77 -18.95 -4.66
CA PHE A 162 -12.61 -17.65 -4.03
C PHE A 162 -13.79 -16.73 -4.35
N VAL A 163 -14.18 -16.65 -5.63
CA VAL A 163 -15.32 -15.85 -6.08
C VAL A 163 -16.63 -16.37 -5.49
N ASP A 164 -16.84 -17.72 -5.46
CA ASP A 164 -18.04 -18.32 -4.88
C ASP A 164 -18.19 -17.96 -3.40
N ILE A 165 -17.10 -17.96 -2.64
CA ILE A 165 -17.11 -17.65 -1.20
C ILE A 165 -17.39 -16.14 -0.99
N THR A 166 -16.71 -15.27 -1.74
CA THR A 166 -16.80 -13.80 -1.55
C THR A 166 -18.06 -13.18 -2.16
N SER A 167 -18.59 -13.75 -3.25
CA SER A 167 -19.78 -13.22 -3.94
C SER A 167 -21.05 -13.26 -3.11
N GLN A 168 -21.11 -14.09 -2.08
CA GLN A 168 -22.25 -14.19 -1.17
C GLN A 168 -22.37 -12.98 -0.21
N GLY A 169 -21.30 -12.14 -0.12
CA GLY A 169 -21.32 -10.89 0.64
C GLY A 169 -21.25 -11.05 2.16
N TYR A 170 -21.08 -12.28 2.68
CA TYR A 170 -20.98 -12.59 4.11
C TYR A 170 -19.55 -12.92 4.54
N VAL A 171 -18.64 -13.11 3.61
CA VAL A 171 -17.25 -13.51 3.86
C VAL A 171 -16.35 -12.48 3.21
N THR A 172 -15.42 -11.94 3.98
CA THR A 172 -14.42 -11.00 3.49
C THR A 172 -13.36 -11.72 2.64
N PRO A 173 -12.63 -11.02 1.77
CA PRO A 173 -11.48 -11.59 1.07
C PRO A 173 -10.47 -12.26 2.00
N VAL A 174 -10.16 -11.64 3.15
CA VAL A 174 -9.28 -12.19 4.20
C VAL A 174 -9.77 -13.55 4.71
N GLU A 175 -11.06 -13.64 5.05
CA GLU A 175 -11.65 -14.89 5.53
C GLU A 175 -11.68 -15.97 4.43
N ALA A 176 -11.89 -15.57 3.17
CA ALA A 176 -11.84 -16.48 2.03
C ALA A 176 -10.42 -17.01 1.81
N GLU A 177 -9.40 -16.15 1.86
CA GLU A 177 -7.99 -16.51 1.78
C GLU A 177 -7.61 -17.48 2.91
N ARG A 178 -7.95 -17.16 4.17
CA ARG A 178 -7.75 -18.05 5.33
C ARG A 178 -8.46 -19.40 5.15
N THR A 179 -9.65 -19.40 4.57
CA THR A 179 -10.41 -20.63 4.31
C THR A 179 -9.73 -21.50 3.25
N ILE A 180 -9.20 -20.90 2.19
CA ILE A 180 -8.60 -21.62 1.07
C ILE A 180 -7.16 -22.06 1.39
N PHE A 181 -6.37 -21.14 1.95
CA PHE A 181 -4.92 -21.33 2.13
C PHE A 181 -4.49 -21.50 3.57
N GLY A 182 -5.32 -21.12 4.56
CA GLY A 182 -4.96 -21.07 5.99
C GLY A 182 -4.02 -19.91 6.34
N VAL A 183 -3.89 -18.93 5.43
CA VAL A 183 -3.11 -17.72 5.57
C VAL A 183 -3.76 -16.65 4.68
N ASP A 184 -3.59 -15.38 5.01
CA ASP A 184 -4.12 -14.25 4.25
C ASP A 184 -3.02 -13.37 3.68
N HIS A 185 -3.43 -12.35 2.89
CA HIS A 185 -2.50 -11.41 2.28
C HIS A 185 -1.78 -10.53 3.31
N ALA A 186 -2.37 -10.24 4.47
CA ALA A 186 -1.75 -9.44 5.51
C ALA A 186 -0.55 -10.17 6.13
N GLU A 187 -0.72 -11.46 6.44
CA GLU A 187 0.37 -12.31 6.92
C GLU A 187 1.49 -12.48 5.88
N ILE A 188 1.13 -12.70 4.61
CA ILE A 188 2.11 -12.80 3.51
C ILE A 188 2.81 -11.47 3.27
N GLY A 189 2.08 -10.35 3.32
CA GLY A 189 2.63 -9.00 3.18
C GLY A 189 3.66 -8.68 4.26
N ALA A 190 3.39 -9.06 5.51
CA ALA A 190 4.33 -8.91 6.61
C ALA A 190 5.63 -9.71 6.37
N GLN A 191 5.53 -10.94 5.82
CA GLN A 191 6.70 -11.73 5.45
C GLN A 191 7.49 -11.08 4.32
N VAL A 192 6.83 -10.47 3.32
CA VAL A 192 7.50 -9.70 2.25
C VAL A 192 8.24 -8.50 2.83
N ALA A 193 7.60 -7.73 3.72
CA ALA A 193 8.22 -6.58 4.38
C ALA A 193 9.47 -6.99 5.18
N ALA A 194 9.37 -8.06 5.96
CA ALA A 194 10.49 -8.62 6.73
C ALA A 194 11.63 -9.10 5.80
N HIS A 195 11.30 -9.78 4.68
CA HIS A 195 12.29 -10.22 3.68
C HIS A 195 13.03 -9.04 3.05
N TRP A 196 12.36 -7.93 2.85
CA TRP A 196 12.93 -6.70 2.33
C TRP A 196 13.69 -5.87 3.38
N GLY A 197 13.62 -6.26 4.65
CA GLY A 197 14.35 -5.63 5.75
C GLY A 197 13.68 -4.35 6.27
N PHE A 198 12.38 -4.21 6.08
CA PHE A 198 11.61 -3.13 6.71
C PHE A 198 11.53 -3.32 8.23
N ASP A 199 11.29 -2.21 8.93
CA ASP A 199 11.11 -2.21 10.38
C ASP A 199 10.00 -3.16 10.83
N GLU A 200 10.15 -3.76 12.02
CA GLU A 200 9.17 -4.71 12.57
C GLU A 200 7.79 -4.05 12.78
N LYS A 201 7.75 -2.75 13.09
CA LYS A 201 6.50 -1.99 13.20
C LYS A 201 5.73 -1.92 11.88
N ILE A 202 6.44 -1.75 10.76
CA ILE A 202 5.83 -1.79 9.42
C ILE A 202 5.29 -3.20 9.13
N SER A 203 6.08 -4.23 9.44
CA SER A 203 5.65 -5.62 9.26
C SER A 203 4.43 -5.95 10.12
N GLU A 204 4.36 -5.43 11.36
CA GLU A 204 3.20 -5.58 12.23
C GLU A 204 1.99 -4.81 11.67
N ALA A 205 2.18 -3.56 11.23
CA ALA A 205 1.10 -2.77 10.64
C ALA A 205 0.48 -3.46 9.44
N ILE A 206 1.30 -4.05 8.57
CA ILE A 206 0.83 -4.86 7.45
C ILE A 206 0.05 -6.09 7.93
N ARG A 207 0.59 -6.83 8.92
CA ARG A 207 -0.03 -8.05 9.44
C ARG A 207 -1.37 -7.81 10.11
N CYS A 208 -1.49 -6.71 10.85
CA CYS A 208 -2.61 -6.47 11.75
C CYS A 208 -3.62 -5.43 11.24
N HIS A 209 -3.48 -4.92 9.99
CA HIS A 209 -4.36 -3.84 9.53
C HIS A 209 -5.84 -4.24 9.42
N HIS A 210 -6.16 -5.52 9.35
CA HIS A 210 -7.55 -6.00 9.43
C HIS A 210 -8.02 -6.30 10.86
N GLU A 211 -7.10 -6.51 11.80
CA GLU A 211 -7.36 -6.88 13.20
C GLU A 211 -6.47 -6.01 14.12
N PRO A 212 -6.69 -4.66 14.16
CA PRO A 212 -5.79 -3.73 14.84
C PRO A 212 -5.65 -3.99 16.35
N GLU A 213 -6.62 -4.66 16.96
CA GLU A 213 -6.55 -5.08 18.36
C GLU A 213 -5.45 -6.12 18.65
N LEU A 214 -4.86 -6.73 17.62
CA LEU A 214 -3.75 -7.67 17.77
C LEU A 214 -2.38 -7.00 17.76
N ALA A 215 -2.33 -5.68 17.56
CA ALA A 215 -1.07 -4.92 17.54
C ALA A 215 -0.38 -4.89 18.92
N VAL A 216 0.93 -5.03 18.92
CA VAL A 216 1.77 -5.07 20.14
C VAL A 216 2.92 -4.07 20.07
N GLN A 217 3.58 -3.92 18.92
CA GLN A 217 4.76 -3.08 18.75
C GLN A 217 4.38 -1.60 18.60
N ASP A 218 3.40 -1.33 17.73
CA ASP A 218 2.94 0.03 17.45
C ASP A 218 1.43 0.05 17.14
N PRO A 219 0.57 -0.01 18.16
CA PRO A 219 -0.89 0.01 17.99
C PRO A 219 -1.39 1.26 17.26
N ASP A 220 -0.72 2.40 17.46
CA ASP A 220 -1.10 3.66 16.80
C ASP A 220 -0.86 3.57 15.29
N LEU A 221 0.30 3.07 14.86
CA LEU A 221 0.60 2.85 13.46
C LEU A 221 -0.39 1.88 12.81
N VAL A 222 -0.66 0.75 13.46
CA VAL A 222 -1.62 -0.25 12.98
C VAL A 222 -3.01 0.37 12.82
N THR A 223 -3.47 1.16 13.79
CA THR A 223 -4.77 1.84 13.74
C THR A 223 -4.82 2.89 12.62
N ILE A 224 -3.73 3.64 12.42
CA ILE A 224 -3.61 4.60 11.33
C ILE A 224 -3.78 3.90 9.97
N VAL A 225 -3.09 2.79 9.76
CA VAL A 225 -3.16 2.03 8.50
C VAL A 225 -4.56 1.43 8.30
N HIS A 226 -5.15 0.83 9.34
CA HIS A 226 -6.52 0.32 9.32
C HIS A 226 -7.53 1.38 8.88
N LEU A 227 -7.47 2.58 9.50
CA LEU A 227 -8.35 3.70 9.16
C LEU A 227 -8.12 4.19 7.73
N ALA A 228 -6.87 4.26 7.30
CA ALA A 228 -6.51 4.70 5.96
C ALA A 228 -7.08 3.76 4.90
N ASP A 229 -7.03 2.47 5.12
CA ASP A 229 -7.62 1.46 4.25
C ASP A 229 -9.16 1.57 4.23
N CYS A 230 -9.82 1.65 5.38
CA CYS A 230 -11.25 1.87 5.48
C CYS A 230 -11.73 3.12 4.71
N ILE A 231 -10.98 4.23 4.80
CA ILE A 231 -11.30 5.47 4.07
C ILE A 231 -11.14 5.23 2.56
N SER A 232 -10.05 4.61 2.13
CA SER A 232 -9.77 4.35 0.72
C SER A 232 -10.86 3.47 0.08
N VAL A 233 -11.30 2.44 0.80
CA VAL A 233 -12.43 1.58 0.41
C VAL A 233 -13.73 2.38 0.32
N SER A 234 -14.04 3.18 1.34
CA SER A 234 -15.31 3.94 1.43
C SER A 234 -15.46 4.99 0.33
N LEU A 235 -14.34 5.56 -0.13
CA LEU A 235 -14.32 6.53 -1.22
C LEU A 235 -14.43 5.89 -2.62
N GLY A 236 -14.55 4.56 -2.70
CA GLY A 236 -14.56 3.81 -3.96
C GLY A 236 -13.22 3.80 -4.67
N LEU A 237 -12.16 4.12 -3.95
CA LEU A 237 -10.76 4.11 -4.40
C LEU A 237 -10.12 2.73 -4.16
N ALA A 238 -10.92 1.75 -3.84
CA ALA A 238 -10.51 0.42 -3.48
C ALA A 238 -11.20 -0.65 -4.32
N THR A 239 -10.47 -1.70 -4.40
CA THR A 239 -10.85 -3.02 -4.84
C THR A 239 -12.12 -3.49 -4.14
N GLN A 240 -13.02 -4.11 -4.82
CA GLN A 240 -14.33 -4.70 -4.50
C GLN A 240 -14.72 -5.07 -3.03
N GLU A 241 -14.04 -4.57 -2.03
CA GLU A 241 -14.34 -4.80 -0.62
C GLU A 241 -15.55 -3.96 -0.16
N LYS A 242 -16.71 -4.25 -0.70
CA LYS A 242 -17.97 -3.55 -0.38
C LYS A 242 -18.51 -3.80 1.04
N SER A 243 -17.80 -4.57 1.89
CA SER A 243 -18.38 -5.03 3.18
C SER A 243 -17.90 -4.29 4.43
N LEU A 244 -17.09 -3.23 4.31
CA LEU A 244 -16.45 -2.58 5.47
C LEU A 244 -17.30 -1.56 6.22
N ILE A 245 -18.51 -1.21 5.75
CA ILE A 245 -19.43 -0.34 6.50
C ILE A 245 -19.81 -0.95 7.87
N GLY A 246 -19.66 -2.26 8.04
CA GLY A 246 -19.92 -2.95 9.31
C GLY A 246 -18.78 -2.86 10.34
N LEU A 247 -17.56 -2.55 9.91
CA LEU A 247 -16.38 -2.52 10.78
C LEU A 247 -16.06 -1.13 11.37
N LEU A 248 -16.73 -0.07 10.90
CA LEU A 248 -16.63 1.28 11.47
C LEU A 248 -17.21 1.40 12.89
N SER A 249 -17.60 0.29 13.52
CA SER A 249 -18.05 0.25 14.91
C SER A 249 -16.92 -0.05 15.91
N SER A 250 -15.71 -0.30 15.45
CA SER A 250 -14.55 -0.42 16.36
C SER A 250 -14.23 0.95 16.94
N ASP A 251 -14.05 0.96 18.24
CA ASP A 251 -13.90 2.13 19.08
C ASP A 251 -12.62 2.92 18.72
N PHE A 252 -12.75 4.04 18.03
CA PHE A 252 -11.66 4.95 17.70
C PHE A 252 -11.20 5.82 18.88
N SER A 253 -11.71 5.57 20.09
CA SER A 253 -11.39 6.34 21.29
C SER A 253 -9.88 6.35 21.64
N GLY A 254 -9.12 5.37 21.13
CA GLY A 254 -7.67 5.30 21.32
C GLY A 254 -6.86 6.42 20.65
N LEU A 255 -7.37 6.98 19.55
CA LEU A 255 -6.69 8.04 18.79
C LEU A 255 -7.15 9.47 19.15
N GLY A 256 -8.09 9.63 20.08
CA GLY A 256 -8.60 10.95 20.48
C GLY A 256 -9.37 11.69 19.37
N LEU A 257 -9.95 10.95 18.42
CA LEU A 257 -10.78 11.44 17.32
C LEU A 257 -12.27 11.44 17.69
#